data_f71bfa2d6c30847a4b5f91b8fc65b75a
#
_entry.id   f71bfa2d6c30847a4b5f91b8fc65b75a
#
_cell.length_a   1.000
_cell.length_b   1.000
_cell.length_c   1.000
_cell.angle_alpha   90.00
_cell.angle_beta   90.00
_cell.angle_gamma   90.00
#
_symmetry.space_group_name_H-M   'P 1'
#
loop_
_entity.id
_entity.type
_entity.pdbx_description
1 polymer ?
#
loop_
_entity_poly.entity_id
_entity_poly.type
_entity_poly.pdbx_seq_one_letter_code
_entity_poly.pdbx_strand_id
1 'polypeptide(L)'
;MKVIKRDGHMVDWCPEKIEIAIEKANKEVQEEEQASSIQIKNIIKYIEGLGKKRILVEDIQDIIEMKLMSIGKYNLAKKYITYRYTRELVRRSNTTDLAIKELIDGENEYWNTENSNKNAKVVTTQRDYLAGITSTDITRRFLLPEDIVTAHDQGVIHFHDADYFAQNALHNCDLINLDDMLQNGTNINGVMIEKPHRFLTAMTIATQLITAVSSSQYGGCTITLTHLAPFVRSSKEFYLKKYKDRKLTKAQVEKFAAEELKKEIPDGVQTFQYQINSMTTTNGQAPFLSVCMYLGETEEYKDELAMIIEEVLKQRIEGMKNEKGVYITPAFPKLLYVLEEENINPKGKYYYLTELAARCTAKRMVPDYISEKVMKENKINSLGNGECFPCMGCRSFLTPDRMFNVGNISKALNYVENKGKYYGRFNQGVVTINLPDVALTSGKLIVTTP
;
A
#
# COMPACT_ATOMS: atom_id res chain seq x y z
N MET A 1 -10.93 43.98 -8.42
CA MET A 1 -11.33 42.58 -8.62
C MET A 1 -10.09 41.67 -8.52
N LYS A 2 -10.18 40.52 -7.90
CA LYS A 2 -9.12 39.52 -7.85
C LYS A 2 -9.54 38.34 -8.73
N VAL A 3 -8.59 37.71 -9.40
CA VAL A 3 -8.80 36.51 -10.21
C VAL A 3 -8.23 35.32 -9.48
N ILE A 4 -9.05 34.30 -9.26
CA ILE A 4 -8.65 33.04 -8.69
C ILE A 4 -8.16 32.17 -9.85
N LYS A 5 -6.86 31.80 -9.83
CA LYS A 5 -6.26 30.90 -10.80
C LYS A 5 -6.70 29.46 -10.55
N ARG A 6 -6.45 28.55 -11.50
CA ARG A 6 -6.76 27.11 -11.43
C ARG A 6 -6.10 26.41 -10.24
N ASP A 7 -4.93 26.88 -9.85
CA ASP A 7 -4.16 26.41 -8.70
C ASP A 7 -4.57 27.04 -7.36
N GLY A 8 -5.67 27.79 -7.34
CA GLY A 8 -6.17 28.48 -6.16
C GLY A 8 -5.50 29.83 -5.86
N HIS A 9 -4.38 30.18 -6.52
CA HIS A 9 -3.72 31.46 -6.30
C HIS A 9 -4.58 32.65 -6.74
N MET A 10 -4.58 33.68 -5.94
CA MET A 10 -5.26 34.95 -6.26
C MET A 10 -4.26 35.93 -6.84
N VAL A 11 -4.62 36.48 -8.02
CA VAL A 11 -3.87 37.56 -8.69
C VAL A 11 -4.74 38.77 -8.94
N ASP A 12 -4.11 39.89 -9.16
CA ASP A 12 -4.83 41.09 -9.54
C ASP A 12 -5.44 40.97 -10.94
N TRP A 13 -6.60 41.62 -11.12
CA TRP A 13 -7.24 41.72 -12.41
C TRP A 13 -6.34 42.47 -13.41
N CYS A 14 -6.18 41.90 -14.59
CA CYS A 14 -5.33 42.43 -15.65
C CYS A 14 -6.07 42.24 -16.99
N PRO A 15 -6.81 43.28 -17.45
CA PRO A 15 -7.60 43.22 -18.68
C PRO A 15 -6.76 43.02 -19.94
N GLU A 16 -5.50 43.45 -19.94
CA GLU A 16 -4.57 43.30 -21.08
C GLU A 16 -4.35 41.83 -21.46
N LYS A 17 -4.45 40.90 -20.48
CA LYS A 17 -4.34 39.47 -20.74
C LYS A 17 -5.50 38.94 -21.59
N ILE A 18 -6.67 39.50 -21.43
CA ILE A 18 -7.86 39.18 -22.23
C ILE A 18 -7.71 39.72 -23.65
N GLU A 19 -7.27 40.99 -23.79
CA GLU A 19 -7.00 41.61 -25.09
C GLU A 19 -6.02 40.74 -25.88
N ILE A 20 -4.87 40.41 -25.30
CA ILE A 20 -3.82 39.56 -25.93
C ILE A 20 -4.37 38.21 -26.33
N ALA A 21 -5.20 37.57 -25.50
CA ALA A 21 -5.75 36.24 -25.78
C ALA A 21 -6.72 36.28 -26.98
N ILE A 22 -7.60 37.29 -27.05
CA ILE A 22 -8.52 37.44 -28.17
C ILE A 22 -7.79 37.89 -29.44
N GLU A 23 -6.82 38.78 -29.34
CA GLU A 23 -6.01 39.22 -30.48
C GLU A 23 -5.19 38.04 -31.10
N LYS A 24 -4.71 37.12 -30.27
CA LYS A 24 -4.06 35.89 -30.78
C LYS A 24 -5.05 35.04 -31.57
N ALA A 25 -6.28 34.88 -31.07
CA ALA A 25 -7.30 34.15 -31.80
C ALA A 25 -7.74 34.87 -33.09
N ASN A 26 -7.81 36.21 -33.06
CA ASN A 26 -8.10 37.03 -34.26
C ASN A 26 -7.14 36.72 -35.43
N LYS A 27 -5.85 36.51 -35.16
CA LYS A 27 -4.85 36.22 -36.21
C LYS A 27 -5.10 34.89 -36.96
N GLU A 28 -5.95 34.03 -36.41
CA GLU A 28 -6.25 32.71 -36.98
C GLU A 28 -7.58 32.67 -37.75
N VAL A 29 -8.27 33.82 -37.87
CA VAL A 29 -9.52 33.97 -38.60
C VAL A 29 -9.44 35.07 -39.63
N GLN A 30 -10.32 35.03 -40.65
CA GLN A 30 -10.39 36.03 -41.69
C GLN A 30 -10.82 37.40 -41.08
N GLU A 31 -10.41 38.48 -41.72
CA GLU A 31 -10.58 39.85 -41.21
C GLU A 31 -12.05 40.20 -40.88
N GLU A 32 -12.99 39.66 -41.65
CA GLU A 32 -14.43 39.80 -41.44
C GLU A 32 -14.96 39.14 -40.15
N GLU A 33 -14.28 38.11 -39.72
CA GLU A 33 -14.61 37.31 -38.51
C GLU A 33 -13.86 37.78 -37.28
N GLN A 34 -12.95 38.74 -37.40
CA GLN A 34 -12.17 39.26 -36.28
C GLN A 34 -13.08 40.14 -35.36
N ALA A 35 -12.82 40.08 -34.06
CA ALA A 35 -13.38 41.03 -33.14
C ALA A 35 -12.59 42.34 -33.17
N SER A 36 -13.28 43.46 -33.33
CA SER A 36 -12.66 44.77 -33.26
C SER A 36 -12.22 45.14 -31.83
N SER A 37 -11.27 46.06 -31.70
CA SER A 37 -10.80 46.56 -30.42
C SER A 37 -11.95 47.11 -29.52
N ILE A 38 -13.00 47.67 -30.15
CA ILE A 38 -14.19 48.16 -29.44
C ILE A 38 -14.97 46.97 -28.86
N GLN A 39 -15.14 45.91 -29.64
CA GLN A 39 -15.83 44.69 -29.18
C GLN A 39 -15.10 44.04 -28.04
N ILE A 40 -13.77 43.94 -28.12
CA ILE A 40 -12.91 43.38 -27.06
C ILE A 40 -13.05 44.22 -25.78
N LYS A 41 -12.96 45.53 -25.88
CA LYS A 41 -13.16 46.43 -24.72
C LYS A 41 -14.54 46.30 -24.10
N ASN A 42 -15.57 46.07 -24.92
CA ASN A 42 -16.92 45.84 -24.41
C ASN A 42 -17.05 44.53 -23.63
N ILE A 43 -16.36 43.47 -24.04
CA ILE A 43 -16.28 42.20 -23.31
C ILE A 43 -15.61 42.43 -21.96
N ILE A 44 -14.49 43.15 -21.93
CA ILE A 44 -13.76 43.47 -20.69
C ILE A 44 -14.65 44.29 -19.74
N LYS A 45 -15.29 45.35 -20.23
CA LYS A 45 -16.22 46.17 -19.43
C LYS A 45 -17.38 45.37 -18.89
N TYR A 46 -17.89 44.40 -19.64
CA TYR A 46 -18.94 43.52 -19.16
C TYR A 46 -18.48 42.70 -17.95
N ILE A 47 -17.26 42.10 -18.01
CA ILE A 47 -16.69 41.35 -16.92
C ILE A 47 -16.47 42.21 -15.67
N GLU A 48 -15.97 43.43 -15.87
CA GLU A 48 -15.78 44.41 -14.80
C GLU A 48 -17.12 44.84 -14.19
N GLY A 49 -18.16 45.01 -15.03
CA GLY A 49 -19.51 45.40 -14.65
C GLY A 49 -20.25 44.30 -13.82
N LEU A 50 -19.75 43.08 -13.73
CA LEU A 50 -20.35 42.04 -12.88
C LEU A 50 -20.24 42.33 -11.38
N GLY A 51 -19.42 43.30 -10.97
CA GLY A 51 -19.28 43.71 -9.57
C GLY A 51 -18.70 42.67 -8.62
N LYS A 52 -18.19 41.57 -9.16
CA LYS A 52 -17.61 40.49 -8.34
C LYS A 52 -16.28 40.93 -7.73
N LYS A 53 -16.12 40.81 -6.42
CA LYS A 53 -14.81 41.02 -5.75
C LYS A 53 -13.76 39.99 -6.14
N ARG A 54 -14.20 38.74 -6.40
CA ARG A 54 -13.39 37.62 -6.84
C ARG A 54 -14.09 36.88 -7.98
N ILE A 55 -13.35 36.41 -8.95
CA ILE A 55 -13.86 35.64 -10.10
C ILE A 55 -12.87 34.53 -10.47
N LEU A 56 -13.38 33.39 -10.81
CA LEU A 56 -12.55 32.27 -11.31
C LEU A 56 -12.05 32.58 -12.73
N VAL A 57 -10.83 32.15 -13.05
CA VAL A 57 -10.28 32.33 -14.41
C VAL A 57 -11.12 31.58 -15.44
N GLU A 58 -11.74 30.44 -15.08
CA GLU A 58 -12.66 29.70 -15.94
C GLU A 58 -13.93 30.50 -16.25
N ASP A 59 -14.57 31.11 -15.23
CA ASP A 59 -15.75 31.97 -15.43
C ASP A 59 -15.44 33.09 -16.43
N ILE A 60 -14.23 33.69 -16.34
CA ILE A 60 -13.81 34.73 -17.28
C ILE A 60 -13.77 34.17 -18.70
N GLN A 61 -13.21 33.00 -18.88
CA GLN A 61 -13.07 32.39 -20.20
C GLN A 61 -14.43 32.01 -20.80
N ASP A 62 -15.31 31.42 -19.99
CA ASP A 62 -16.67 31.08 -20.41
C ASP A 62 -17.46 32.31 -20.81
N ILE A 63 -17.29 33.45 -20.11
CA ILE A 63 -17.90 34.70 -20.46
C ILE A 63 -17.36 35.23 -21.79
N ILE A 64 -16.06 35.14 -22.04
CA ILE A 64 -15.46 35.56 -23.31
C ILE A 64 -16.04 34.74 -24.47
N GLU A 65 -16.09 33.42 -24.32
CA GLU A 65 -16.65 32.52 -25.34
C GLU A 65 -18.11 32.85 -25.65
N MET A 66 -18.94 32.98 -24.63
CA MET A 66 -20.35 33.35 -24.74
C MET A 66 -20.51 34.71 -25.43
N LYS A 67 -19.69 35.71 -25.08
CA LYS A 67 -19.77 37.06 -25.67
C LYS A 67 -19.31 37.09 -27.12
N LEU A 68 -18.25 36.35 -27.48
CA LEU A 68 -17.81 36.20 -28.86
C LEU A 68 -18.92 35.61 -29.75
N MET A 69 -19.60 34.57 -29.22
CA MET A 69 -20.77 33.98 -29.90
C MET A 69 -21.91 34.97 -30.02
N SER A 70 -22.21 35.70 -28.95
CA SER A 70 -23.36 36.67 -28.91
C SER A 70 -23.22 37.84 -29.86
N ILE A 71 -21.98 38.22 -30.24
CA ILE A 71 -21.71 39.28 -31.23
C ILE A 71 -21.54 38.72 -32.65
N GLY A 72 -21.88 37.42 -32.86
CA GLY A 72 -21.87 36.78 -34.18
C GLY A 72 -20.48 36.34 -34.69
N LYS A 73 -19.44 36.36 -33.83
CA LYS A 73 -18.07 35.98 -34.20
C LYS A 73 -17.82 34.47 -33.92
N TYR A 74 -18.60 33.64 -34.60
CA TYR A 74 -18.63 32.19 -34.33
C TYR A 74 -17.29 31.46 -34.63
N ASN A 75 -16.67 31.83 -35.74
CA ASN A 75 -15.36 31.20 -36.11
C ASN A 75 -14.26 31.62 -35.14
N LEU A 76 -14.26 32.89 -34.71
CA LEU A 76 -13.36 33.38 -33.67
C LEU A 76 -13.58 32.69 -32.33
N ALA A 77 -14.84 32.55 -31.91
CA ALA A 77 -15.18 31.81 -30.68
C ALA A 77 -14.70 30.35 -30.77
N LYS A 78 -14.92 29.68 -31.90
CA LYS A 78 -14.44 28.33 -32.12
C LYS A 78 -12.92 28.24 -32.02
N LYS A 79 -12.18 29.19 -32.62
CA LYS A 79 -10.70 29.22 -32.52
C LYS A 79 -10.24 29.50 -31.10
N TYR A 80 -10.92 30.40 -30.38
CA TYR A 80 -10.62 30.69 -28.98
C TYR A 80 -10.86 29.47 -28.08
N ILE A 81 -11.95 28.72 -28.24
CA ILE A 81 -12.27 27.50 -27.53
C ILE A 81 -11.23 26.40 -27.86
N THR A 82 -10.93 26.20 -29.14
CA THR A 82 -9.92 25.23 -29.57
C THR A 82 -8.55 25.56 -29.01
N TYR A 83 -8.14 26.85 -29.05
CA TYR A 83 -6.89 27.29 -28.44
C TYR A 83 -6.85 27.04 -26.94
N ARG A 84 -7.94 27.37 -26.22
CA ARG A 84 -8.08 27.08 -24.79
C ARG A 84 -7.90 25.59 -24.51
N TYR A 85 -8.62 24.75 -25.24
CA TYR A 85 -8.57 23.30 -25.11
C TYR A 85 -7.17 22.73 -25.43
N THR A 86 -6.57 23.18 -26.53
CA THR A 86 -5.21 22.77 -26.89
C THR A 86 -4.19 23.18 -25.83
N ARG A 87 -4.31 24.40 -25.29
CA ARG A 87 -3.45 24.86 -24.19
C ARG A 87 -3.67 24.08 -22.90
N GLU A 88 -4.87 23.62 -22.65
CA GLU A 88 -5.17 22.74 -21.52
C GLU A 88 -4.56 21.35 -21.73
N LEU A 89 -4.72 20.77 -22.92
CA LEU A 89 -4.06 19.51 -23.27
C LEU A 89 -2.53 19.59 -23.18
N VAL A 90 -1.93 20.66 -23.73
CA VAL A 90 -0.49 20.89 -23.67
C VAL A 90 0.00 21.04 -22.23
N ARG A 91 -0.76 21.71 -21.36
CA ARG A 91 -0.40 21.81 -19.94
C ARG A 91 -0.51 20.48 -19.23
N ARG A 92 -1.54 19.68 -19.56
CA ARG A 92 -1.72 18.34 -19.01
C ARG A 92 -0.63 17.36 -19.53
N SER A 93 -0.26 17.45 -20.80
CA SER A 93 0.81 16.62 -21.38
C SER A 93 2.21 17.06 -20.95
N ASN A 94 2.47 18.38 -20.88
CA ASN A 94 3.78 18.89 -20.49
C ASN A 94 4.18 18.52 -19.06
N THR A 95 3.24 18.34 -18.13
CA THR A 95 3.57 17.90 -16.78
C THR A 95 4.03 16.45 -16.76
N THR A 96 3.41 15.56 -17.52
CA THR A 96 3.78 14.15 -17.59
C THR A 96 5.10 13.96 -18.36
N ASP A 97 5.26 14.62 -19.51
CA ASP A 97 6.49 14.57 -20.30
C ASP A 97 7.69 15.15 -19.54
N LEU A 98 7.48 16.25 -18.82
CA LEU A 98 8.51 16.85 -17.97
C LEU A 98 8.90 15.91 -16.82
N ALA A 99 7.93 15.34 -16.13
CA ALA A 99 8.18 14.39 -15.04
C ALA A 99 8.92 13.13 -15.53
N ILE A 100 8.58 12.63 -16.72
CA ILE A 100 9.30 11.51 -17.35
C ILE A 100 10.73 11.91 -17.68
N LYS A 101 10.94 13.11 -18.26
CA LYS A 101 12.27 13.63 -18.57
C LYS A 101 13.12 13.79 -17.32
N GLU A 102 12.60 14.42 -16.28
CA GLU A 102 13.28 14.57 -14.97
C GLU A 102 13.65 13.22 -14.35
N LEU A 103 12.77 12.21 -14.50
CA LEU A 103 13.09 10.86 -14.07
C LEU A 103 14.24 10.24 -14.84
N ILE A 104 14.27 10.41 -16.18
CA ILE A 104 15.33 9.89 -17.06
C ILE A 104 16.66 10.59 -16.76
N ASP A 105 16.63 11.90 -16.55
CA ASP A 105 17.82 12.73 -16.25
C ASP A 105 18.33 12.51 -14.80
N GLY A 106 17.56 11.80 -13.97
CA GLY A 106 17.91 11.56 -12.55
C GLY A 106 17.70 12.78 -11.65
N GLU A 107 16.91 13.74 -12.12
CA GLU A 107 16.59 14.99 -11.38
C GLU A 107 15.30 14.90 -10.58
N ASN A 108 14.50 13.85 -10.78
CA ASN A 108 13.23 13.63 -10.10
C ASN A 108 13.43 13.34 -8.61
N GLU A 109 12.48 13.75 -7.78
CA GLU A 109 12.49 13.50 -6.33
C GLU A 109 12.58 12.00 -5.98
N TYR A 110 12.05 11.10 -6.82
CA TYR A 110 12.16 9.65 -6.64
C TYR A 110 13.61 9.15 -6.58
N TRP A 111 14.54 9.82 -7.26
CA TRP A 111 15.97 9.50 -7.21
C TRP A 111 16.61 9.85 -5.87
N ASN A 112 16.06 10.86 -5.19
CA ASN A 112 16.59 11.42 -3.96
C ASN A 112 15.84 10.93 -2.72
N THR A 113 14.69 10.27 -2.90
CA THR A 113 13.89 9.76 -1.79
C THR A 113 14.35 8.35 -1.44
N GLU A 114 15.00 8.20 -0.28
CA GLU A 114 15.28 6.87 0.26
C GLU A 114 13.96 6.22 0.73
N ASN A 115 13.65 5.08 0.11
CA ASN A 115 12.57 4.23 0.55
C ASN A 115 13.15 2.88 0.98
N SER A 116 12.83 2.42 2.18
CA SER A 116 13.37 1.20 2.77
C SER A 116 13.11 -0.07 1.95
N ASN A 117 12.15 -0.04 1.03
CA ASN A 117 11.77 -1.18 0.19
C ASN A 117 11.97 -0.96 -1.31
N LYS A 118 12.42 0.22 -1.74
CA LYS A 118 12.73 0.54 -3.14
C LYS A 118 14.13 1.09 -3.29
N ASN A 119 14.81 0.74 -4.37
CA ASN A 119 16.09 1.32 -4.75
C ASN A 119 15.97 1.93 -6.15
N ALA A 120 15.98 3.25 -6.23
CA ALA A 120 15.82 4.01 -7.49
C ALA A 120 16.87 3.66 -8.56
N LYS A 121 18.03 3.14 -8.18
CA LYS A 121 19.10 2.74 -9.10
C LYS A 121 18.84 1.41 -9.82
N VAL A 122 17.87 0.64 -9.37
CA VAL A 122 17.52 -0.66 -9.97
C VAL A 122 16.58 -0.45 -11.16
N VAL A 123 16.87 -1.08 -12.28
CA VAL A 123 16.12 -0.91 -13.54
C VAL A 123 14.64 -1.20 -13.41
N THR A 124 14.25 -2.23 -12.64
CA THR A 124 12.84 -2.56 -12.39
C THR A 124 12.13 -1.43 -11.64
N THR A 125 12.79 -0.79 -10.67
CA THR A 125 12.26 0.37 -9.94
C THR A 125 12.09 1.58 -10.86
N GLN A 126 13.06 1.85 -11.75
CA GLN A 126 12.95 2.95 -12.71
C GLN A 126 11.78 2.74 -13.68
N ARG A 127 11.57 1.51 -14.15
CA ARG A 127 10.42 1.15 -14.99
C ARG A 127 9.09 1.31 -14.25
N ASP A 128 9.04 0.95 -12.97
CA ASP A 128 7.87 1.15 -12.12
C ASP A 128 7.54 2.64 -11.94
N TYR A 129 8.53 3.49 -11.73
CA TYR A 129 8.33 4.94 -11.67
C TYR A 129 7.80 5.53 -12.97
N LEU A 130 8.33 5.10 -14.12
CA LEU A 130 7.80 5.53 -15.44
C LEU A 130 6.34 5.09 -15.61
N ALA A 131 6.03 3.85 -15.26
CA ALA A 131 4.66 3.34 -15.26
C ALA A 131 3.76 4.13 -14.31
N GLY A 132 4.25 4.47 -13.12
CA GLY A 132 3.55 5.26 -12.11
C GLY A 132 3.19 6.66 -12.61
N ILE A 133 4.12 7.39 -13.21
CA ILE A 133 3.85 8.72 -13.79
C ILE A 133 2.73 8.64 -14.84
N THR A 134 2.82 7.67 -15.75
CA THR A 134 1.81 7.47 -16.80
C THR A 134 0.47 7.06 -16.20
N SER A 135 0.47 6.13 -15.23
CA SER A 135 -0.73 5.65 -14.57
C SER A 135 -1.43 6.77 -13.79
N THR A 136 -0.68 7.60 -13.05
CA THR A 136 -1.22 8.76 -12.34
C THR A 136 -1.94 9.72 -13.27
N ASP A 137 -1.33 10.03 -14.42
CA ASP A 137 -1.94 10.92 -15.40
C ASP A 137 -3.25 10.34 -15.97
N ILE A 138 -3.24 9.05 -16.35
CA ILE A 138 -4.43 8.34 -16.84
C ILE A 138 -5.51 8.29 -15.75
N THR A 139 -5.15 7.94 -14.52
CA THR A 139 -6.07 7.87 -13.38
C THR A 139 -6.79 9.19 -13.16
N ARG A 140 -6.04 10.30 -13.17
CA ARG A 140 -6.60 11.64 -12.91
C ARG A 140 -7.45 12.18 -14.06
N ARG A 141 -7.10 11.84 -15.31
CA ARG A 141 -7.81 12.38 -16.49
C ARG A 141 -9.01 11.57 -16.93
N PHE A 142 -8.97 10.24 -16.72
CA PHE A 142 -9.95 9.34 -17.34
C PHE A 142 -10.67 8.42 -16.36
N LEU A 143 -10.06 8.06 -15.23
CA LEU A 143 -10.60 7.03 -14.37
C LEU A 143 -11.32 7.58 -13.13
N LEU A 144 -10.81 8.64 -12.54
CA LEU A 144 -11.45 9.27 -11.39
C LEU A 144 -12.47 10.33 -11.84
N PRO A 145 -13.62 10.44 -11.15
CA PRO A 145 -14.52 11.55 -11.29
C PRO A 145 -13.84 12.92 -11.06
N GLU A 146 -14.24 13.95 -11.77
CA GLU A 146 -13.63 15.28 -11.70
C GLU A 146 -13.72 15.91 -10.29
N ASP A 147 -14.80 15.66 -9.59
CA ASP A 147 -15.01 16.13 -8.20
C ASP A 147 -14.04 15.49 -7.22
N ILE A 148 -13.70 14.21 -7.40
CA ILE A 148 -12.70 13.50 -6.60
C ILE A 148 -11.30 14.05 -6.87
N VAL A 149 -10.94 14.29 -8.14
CA VAL A 149 -9.66 14.89 -8.50
C VAL A 149 -9.56 16.31 -7.92
N THR A 150 -10.64 17.09 -8.01
CA THR A 150 -10.72 18.44 -7.45
C THR A 150 -10.55 18.42 -5.93
N ALA A 151 -11.26 17.54 -5.24
CA ALA A 151 -11.16 17.39 -3.78
C ALA A 151 -9.76 16.99 -3.32
N HIS A 152 -9.08 16.14 -4.10
CA HIS A 152 -7.68 15.77 -3.86
C HIS A 152 -6.74 16.98 -4.04
N ASP A 153 -6.88 17.73 -5.14
CA ASP A 153 -6.03 18.88 -5.43
C ASP A 153 -6.25 20.06 -4.45
N GLN A 154 -7.45 20.18 -3.90
CA GLN A 154 -7.77 21.14 -2.85
C GLN A 154 -7.34 20.70 -1.45
N GLY A 155 -6.87 19.45 -1.30
CA GLY A 155 -6.44 18.92 -0.02
C GLY A 155 -7.58 18.54 0.95
N VAL A 156 -8.83 18.47 0.47
CA VAL A 156 -9.99 18.01 1.27
C VAL A 156 -9.87 16.53 1.58
N ILE A 157 -9.44 15.77 0.58
CA ILE A 157 -9.09 14.35 0.69
C ILE A 157 -7.70 14.13 0.11
N HIS A 158 -7.07 13.00 0.47
CA HIS A 158 -5.91 12.47 -0.25
C HIS A 158 -6.28 11.08 -0.80
N PHE A 159 -6.36 10.97 -2.12
CA PHE A 159 -6.51 9.71 -2.82
C PHE A 159 -5.11 9.11 -2.98
N HIS A 160 -4.83 8.03 -2.24
CA HIS A 160 -3.53 7.39 -2.23
C HIS A 160 -3.29 6.57 -3.49
N ASP A 161 -2.02 6.44 -3.87
CA ASP A 161 -1.52 5.47 -4.83
C ASP A 161 -2.23 5.53 -6.21
N ALA A 162 -2.49 6.76 -6.70
CA ALA A 162 -3.06 7.00 -8.02
C ALA A 162 -2.19 6.41 -9.15
N ASP A 163 -0.91 6.20 -8.89
CA ASP A 163 0.07 5.57 -9.75
C ASP A 163 -0.17 4.07 -9.96
N TYR A 164 -0.95 3.42 -9.10
CA TYR A 164 -1.33 2.01 -9.22
C TYR A 164 -2.82 1.80 -9.56
N PHE A 165 -3.63 2.84 -9.55
CA PHE A 165 -5.08 2.71 -9.73
C PHE A 165 -5.50 2.26 -11.14
N ALA A 166 -4.70 2.54 -12.16
CA ALA A 166 -4.99 2.14 -13.54
C ALA A 166 -4.87 0.62 -13.78
N GLN A 167 -4.18 -0.11 -12.93
CA GLN A 167 -3.99 -1.56 -13.05
C GLN A 167 -5.12 -2.33 -12.37
N ASN A 168 -5.87 -3.13 -13.10
CA ASN A 168 -7.06 -3.82 -12.60
C ASN A 168 -6.81 -4.86 -11.51
N ALA A 169 -5.65 -5.50 -11.52
CA ALA A 169 -5.36 -6.61 -10.61
C ALA A 169 -4.54 -6.20 -9.38
N LEU A 170 -4.10 -4.94 -9.30
CA LEU A 170 -3.33 -4.45 -8.16
C LEU A 170 -4.23 -4.07 -6.99
N HIS A 171 -3.78 -4.36 -5.80
CA HIS A 171 -4.43 -4.00 -4.55
C HIS A 171 -3.40 -3.50 -3.54
N ASN A 172 -3.87 -2.88 -2.45
CA ASN A 172 -2.97 -2.21 -1.51
C ASN A 172 -2.27 -3.21 -0.58
N CYS A 173 -2.98 -3.80 0.37
CA CYS A 173 -2.39 -4.66 1.39
C CYS A 173 -3.10 -6.00 1.50
N ASP A 174 -2.37 -7.04 1.95
CA ASP A 174 -2.86 -8.41 2.09
C ASP A 174 -2.62 -9.00 3.46
N LEU A 175 -3.50 -9.95 3.83
CA LEU A 175 -3.24 -10.97 4.83
C LEU A 175 -3.17 -12.34 4.13
N ILE A 176 -1.97 -12.83 3.90
CA ILE A 176 -1.71 -13.99 3.04
C ILE A 176 -2.15 -15.29 3.73
N ASN A 177 -2.89 -16.12 3.02
CA ASN A 177 -3.29 -17.45 3.49
C ASN A 177 -2.24 -18.50 3.13
N LEU A 178 -1.09 -18.47 3.82
CA LEU A 178 -0.03 -19.47 3.59
C LEU A 178 -0.47 -20.89 3.94
N ASP A 179 -1.41 -21.07 4.88
CA ASP A 179 -1.89 -22.41 5.25
C ASP A 179 -2.47 -23.11 4.04
N ASP A 180 -3.44 -22.49 3.38
CA ASP A 180 -4.07 -23.04 2.19
C ASP A 180 -3.04 -23.30 1.07
N MET A 181 -2.21 -22.30 0.79
CA MET A 181 -1.20 -22.38 -0.28
C MET A 181 -0.16 -23.48 -0.06
N LEU A 182 0.24 -23.71 1.19
CA LEU A 182 1.25 -24.73 1.52
C LEU A 182 0.65 -26.12 1.71
N GLN A 183 -0.58 -26.22 2.25
CA GLN A 183 -1.20 -27.53 2.50
C GLN A 183 -1.81 -28.15 1.23
N ASN A 184 -2.38 -27.33 0.36
CA ASN A 184 -3.06 -27.76 -0.88
C ASN A 184 -2.18 -27.58 -2.13
N GLY A 185 -1.04 -26.94 -1.99
CA GLY A 185 -0.23 -26.51 -3.12
C GLY A 185 -0.80 -25.26 -3.80
N THR A 186 -0.02 -24.67 -4.68
CA THR A 186 -0.42 -23.44 -5.40
C THR A 186 0.22 -23.37 -6.77
N ASN A 187 -0.43 -22.64 -7.67
CA ASN A 187 0.11 -22.37 -9.01
C ASN A 187 0.84 -21.01 -9.01
N ILE A 188 2.11 -21.02 -9.39
CA ILE A 188 2.90 -19.81 -9.63
C ILE A 188 3.37 -19.83 -11.08
N ASN A 189 2.92 -18.84 -11.87
CA ASN A 189 3.29 -18.70 -13.29
C ASN A 189 3.10 -19.97 -14.13
N GLY A 190 2.00 -20.72 -13.88
CA GLY A 190 1.68 -21.96 -14.60
C GLY A 190 2.36 -23.20 -14.08
N VAL A 191 3.19 -23.08 -13.03
CA VAL A 191 3.86 -24.21 -12.37
C VAL A 191 3.17 -24.55 -11.07
N MET A 192 2.75 -25.82 -10.90
CA MET A 192 2.17 -26.29 -9.65
C MET A 192 3.27 -26.53 -8.63
N ILE A 193 3.21 -25.78 -7.52
CA ILE A 193 4.07 -25.98 -6.36
C ILE A 193 3.32 -26.87 -5.38
N GLU A 194 3.81 -28.06 -5.17
CA GLU A 194 3.21 -29.05 -4.29
C GLU A 194 3.46 -28.76 -2.81
N LYS A 195 2.69 -29.41 -1.94
CA LYS A 195 2.86 -29.32 -0.49
C LYS A 195 4.28 -29.69 -0.07
N PRO A 196 5.00 -28.85 0.67
CA PRO A 196 6.30 -29.20 1.22
C PRO A 196 6.21 -30.28 2.30
N HIS A 197 7.24 -31.08 2.41
CA HIS A 197 7.32 -32.16 3.41
C HIS A 197 8.21 -31.82 4.60
N ARG A 198 8.93 -30.69 4.54
CA ARG A 198 9.88 -30.27 5.57
C ARG A 198 9.85 -28.79 5.80
N PHE A 199 10.25 -28.37 7.01
CA PHE A 199 10.23 -26.98 7.42
C PHE A 199 11.09 -26.07 6.53
N LEU A 200 12.35 -26.45 6.25
CA LEU A 200 13.23 -25.68 5.37
C LEU A 200 12.61 -25.45 3.98
N THR A 201 12.01 -26.49 3.41
CA THR A 201 11.32 -26.39 2.11
C THR A 201 10.09 -25.50 2.21
N ALA A 202 9.31 -25.62 3.30
CA ALA A 202 8.14 -24.76 3.53
C ALA A 202 8.53 -23.28 3.65
N MET A 203 9.62 -22.97 4.36
CA MET A 203 10.17 -21.62 4.47
C MET A 203 10.60 -21.05 3.10
N THR A 204 11.25 -21.87 2.28
CA THR A 204 11.66 -21.48 0.92
C THR A 204 10.46 -21.21 0.02
N ILE A 205 9.46 -22.10 0.02
CA ILE A 205 8.24 -21.93 -0.76
C ILE A 205 7.44 -20.72 -0.25
N ALA A 206 7.37 -20.51 1.06
CA ALA A 206 6.71 -19.35 1.63
C ALA A 206 7.27 -18.02 1.09
N THR A 207 8.60 -17.92 0.93
CA THR A 207 9.21 -16.70 0.35
C THR A 207 8.86 -16.50 -1.13
N GLN A 208 8.74 -17.59 -1.89
CA GLN A 208 8.29 -17.51 -3.29
C GLN A 208 6.83 -17.05 -3.36
N LEU A 209 5.95 -17.61 -2.50
CA LEU A 209 4.54 -17.20 -2.40
C LEU A 209 4.41 -15.73 -2.01
N ILE A 210 5.14 -15.30 -0.99
CA ILE A 210 5.15 -13.91 -0.53
C ILE A 210 5.59 -12.97 -1.66
N THR A 211 6.65 -13.32 -2.40
CA THR A 211 7.14 -12.51 -3.51
C THR A 211 6.13 -12.46 -4.67
N ALA A 212 5.47 -13.58 -4.97
CA ALA A 212 4.44 -13.64 -6.01
C ALA A 212 3.22 -12.77 -5.64
N VAL A 213 2.72 -12.87 -4.41
CA VAL A 213 1.64 -12.03 -3.91
C VAL A 213 2.04 -10.55 -3.89
N SER A 214 3.23 -10.24 -3.35
CA SER A 214 3.76 -8.87 -3.29
C SER A 214 3.99 -8.25 -4.68
N SER A 215 4.12 -9.06 -5.74
CA SER A 215 4.20 -8.57 -7.12
C SER A 215 2.85 -8.10 -7.68
N SER A 216 1.75 -8.44 -7.03
CA SER A 216 0.39 -8.04 -7.40
C SER A 216 -0.20 -6.99 -6.46
N GLN A 217 0.62 -6.35 -5.65
CA GLN A 217 0.23 -5.31 -4.69
C GLN A 217 1.25 -4.18 -4.64
N TYR A 218 0.87 -3.08 -4.03
CA TYR A 218 1.73 -1.90 -3.82
C TYR A 218 1.88 -1.49 -2.35
N GLY A 219 1.17 -2.13 -1.43
CA GLY A 219 1.30 -1.94 0.02
C GLY A 219 2.05 -3.06 0.71
N GLY A 220 1.67 -3.37 1.95
CA GLY A 220 2.29 -4.40 2.76
C GLY A 220 1.52 -5.72 2.75
N CYS A 221 2.22 -6.81 3.01
CA CYS A 221 1.60 -8.11 3.25
C CYS A 221 1.93 -8.63 4.65
N THR A 222 1.04 -9.42 5.21
CA THR A 222 1.25 -10.06 6.52
C THR A 222 1.10 -11.57 6.39
N ILE A 223 1.96 -12.30 7.08
CA ILE A 223 1.83 -13.74 7.31
C ILE A 223 1.79 -14.02 8.81
N THR A 224 1.33 -15.20 9.18
CA THR A 224 1.51 -15.75 10.52
C THR A 224 2.50 -16.91 10.49
N LEU A 225 3.34 -17.04 11.52
CA LEU A 225 4.22 -18.18 11.67
C LEU A 225 3.47 -19.48 12.01
N THR A 226 2.24 -19.37 12.46
CA THR A 226 1.36 -20.51 12.75
C THR A 226 1.20 -21.43 11.55
N HIS A 227 1.10 -20.87 10.35
CA HIS A 227 0.96 -21.64 9.11
C HIS A 227 2.21 -22.46 8.75
N LEU A 228 3.35 -22.16 9.36
CA LEU A 228 4.61 -22.87 9.15
C LEU A 228 4.88 -23.92 10.23
N ALA A 229 4.23 -23.84 11.37
CA ALA A 229 4.42 -24.73 12.51
C ALA A 229 4.15 -26.23 12.19
N PRO A 230 3.13 -26.60 11.39
CA PRO A 230 2.91 -28.00 11.00
C PRO A 230 4.13 -28.66 10.33
N PHE A 231 4.90 -27.86 9.57
CA PHE A 231 6.06 -28.37 8.84
C PHE A 231 7.28 -28.65 9.75
N VAL A 232 7.34 -28.03 10.93
CA VAL A 232 8.31 -28.40 11.98
C VAL A 232 8.02 -29.82 12.47
N ARG A 233 6.74 -30.14 12.73
CA ARG A 233 6.32 -31.50 13.09
C ARG A 233 6.61 -32.50 11.97
N SER A 234 6.29 -32.15 10.74
CA SER A 234 6.61 -32.99 9.56
C SER A 234 8.12 -33.27 9.44
N SER A 235 8.97 -32.26 9.68
CA SER A 235 10.42 -32.46 9.72
C SER A 235 10.85 -33.40 10.84
N LYS A 236 10.27 -33.26 12.03
CA LYS A 236 10.53 -34.16 13.17
C LYS A 236 10.18 -35.61 12.82
N GLU A 237 9.01 -35.83 12.24
CA GLU A 237 8.56 -37.16 11.79
C GLU A 237 9.47 -37.75 10.71
N PHE A 238 9.90 -36.93 9.74
CA PHE A 238 10.85 -37.31 8.72
C PHE A 238 12.17 -37.78 9.34
N TYR A 239 12.73 -37.07 10.31
CA TYR A 239 13.97 -37.44 10.97
C TYR A 239 13.82 -38.69 11.85
N LEU A 240 12.70 -38.81 12.57
CA LEU A 240 12.41 -40.04 13.30
C LEU A 240 12.37 -41.25 12.37
N LYS A 241 11.73 -41.16 11.22
CA LYS A 241 11.69 -42.20 10.19
C LYS A 241 13.09 -42.48 9.62
N LYS A 242 13.86 -41.43 9.30
CA LYS A 242 15.25 -41.54 8.77
C LYS A 242 16.17 -42.36 9.66
N TYR A 243 15.99 -42.31 10.98
CA TYR A 243 16.83 -42.98 11.95
C TYR A 243 16.26 -44.30 12.48
N LYS A 244 14.96 -44.57 12.27
CA LYS A 244 14.25 -45.75 12.76
C LYS A 244 14.87 -47.07 12.26
N ASP A 245 15.29 -47.09 11.01
CA ASP A 245 15.81 -48.29 10.36
C ASP A 245 17.32 -48.53 10.65
N ARG A 246 17.91 -47.68 11.47
CA ARG A 246 19.28 -47.85 11.94
C ARG A 246 19.28 -48.64 13.25
N LYS A 247 20.29 -49.44 13.51
CA LYS A 247 20.43 -50.23 14.78
C LYS A 247 20.65 -49.30 15.98
N LEU A 248 19.62 -48.45 16.29
CA LEU A 248 19.63 -47.46 17.35
C LEU A 248 18.49 -47.72 18.34
N THR A 249 18.71 -47.38 19.60
CA THR A 249 17.63 -47.40 20.61
C THR A 249 16.64 -46.24 20.32
N LYS A 250 15.39 -46.37 20.81
CA LYS A 250 14.37 -45.34 20.66
C LYS A 250 14.87 -43.99 21.16
N ALA A 251 15.57 -43.94 22.30
CA ALA A 251 16.14 -42.72 22.85
C ALA A 251 17.20 -42.07 21.95
N GLN A 252 18.03 -42.90 21.29
CA GLN A 252 19.02 -42.43 20.32
C GLN A 252 18.36 -41.89 19.05
N VAL A 253 17.29 -42.52 18.54
CA VAL A 253 16.51 -42.04 17.41
C VAL A 253 15.90 -40.69 17.70
N GLU A 254 15.27 -40.54 18.87
CA GLU A 254 14.68 -39.28 19.32
C GLU A 254 15.74 -38.18 19.47
N LYS A 255 16.89 -38.50 20.06
CA LYS A 255 18.01 -37.57 20.22
C LYS A 255 18.54 -37.09 18.87
N PHE A 256 18.84 -37.99 17.93
CA PHE A 256 19.33 -37.61 16.61
C PHE A 256 18.30 -36.82 15.80
N ALA A 257 17.02 -37.17 15.86
CA ALA A 257 15.95 -36.40 15.23
C ALA A 257 15.84 -34.96 15.80
N ALA A 258 15.98 -34.81 17.12
CA ALA A 258 15.99 -33.50 17.76
C ALA A 258 17.23 -32.66 17.39
N GLU A 259 18.40 -33.28 17.28
CA GLU A 259 19.63 -32.61 16.83
C GLU A 259 19.54 -32.10 15.38
N GLU A 260 18.93 -32.88 14.48
CA GLU A 260 18.68 -32.46 13.10
C GLU A 260 17.70 -31.33 13.03
N LEU A 261 16.60 -31.41 13.79
CA LEU A 261 15.59 -30.33 13.84
C LEU A 261 16.17 -29.03 14.41
N LYS A 262 17.04 -29.14 15.42
CA LYS A 262 17.76 -28.02 16.02
C LYS A 262 18.69 -27.29 15.03
N LYS A 263 19.10 -27.96 13.94
CA LYS A 263 19.85 -27.34 12.83
C LYS A 263 18.92 -26.80 11.75
N GLU A 264 17.88 -27.56 11.40
CA GLU A 264 16.98 -27.18 10.31
C GLU A 264 16.20 -25.91 10.60
N ILE A 265 15.77 -25.67 11.84
CA ILE A 265 14.98 -24.48 12.18
C ILE A 265 15.79 -23.18 11.97
N PRO A 266 17.01 -23.03 12.53
CA PRO A 266 17.86 -21.89 12.23
C PRO A 266 18.14 -21.69 10.74
N ASP A 267 18.46 -22.77 10.02
CA ASP A 267 18.73 -22.71 8.58
C ASP A 267 17.50 -22.22 7.79
N GLY A 268 16.32 -22.71 8.16
CA GLY A 268 15.05 -22.28 7.56
C GLY A 268 14.72 -20.82 7.81
N VAL A 269 14.85 -20.35 9.05
CA VAL A 269 14.61 -18.97 9.43
C VAL A 269 15.64 -18.03 8.77
N GLN A 270 16.91 -18.42 8.72
CA GLN A 270 17.95 -17.64 8.05
C GLN A 270 17.68 -17.53 6.53
N THR A 271 17.33 -18.65 5.88
CA THR A 271 16.98 -18.68 4.46
C THR A 271 15.82 -17.73 4.17
N PHE A 272 14.77 -17.80 5.00
CA PHE A 272 13.62 -16.90 4.89
C PHE A 272 14.03 -15.43 4.99
N GLN A 273 14.80 -15.07 6.02
CA GLN A 273 15.25 -13.68 6.21
C GLN A 273 16.10 -13.19 5.05
N TYR A 274 17.03 -14.00 4.56
CA TYR A 274 17.88 -13.63 3.43
C TYR A 274 17.08 -13.44 2.16
N GLN A 275 16.16 -14.33 1.86
CA GLN A 275 15.33 -14.22 0.66
C GLN A 275 14.42 -13.00 0.70
N ILE A 276 13.74 -12.72 1.82
CA ILE A 276 12.88 -11.54 1.96
C ILE A 276 13.66 -10.22 1.77
N ASN A 277 14.93 -10.17 2.17
CA ASN A 277 15.74 -8.95 2.07
C ASN A 277 16.57 -8.85 0.78
N SER A 278 16.68 -9.92 0.00
CA SER A 278 17.48 -9.96 -1.24
C SER A 278 16.66 -10.13 -2.51
N MET A 279 15.42 -10.60 -2.40
CA MET A 279 14.51 -10.73 -3.54
C MET A 279 13.75 -9.43 -3.76
N THR A 280 13.50 -9.10 -5.02
CA THR A 280 12.64 -7.99 -5.40
C THR A 280 11.41 -8.48 -6.13
N THR A 281 10.29 -7.80 -5.89
CA THR A 281 9.05 -7.98 -6.65
C THR A 281 9.21 -7.44 -8.07
N THR A 282 8.23 -7.69 -8.92
CA THR A 282 8.18 -7.13 -10.28
C THR A 282 8.19 -5.60 -10.31
N ASN A 283 7.76 -4.96 -9.21
CA ASN A 283 7.73 -3.49 -9.03
C ASN A 283 9.08 -2.95 -8.51
N GLY A 284 10.13 -3.78 -8.44
CA GLY A 284 11.44 -3.37 -7.94
C GLY A 284 11.51 -3.11 -6.44
N GLN A 285 10.53 -3.60 -5.67
CA GLN A 285 10.47 -3.48 -4.22
C GLN A 285 10.93 -4.77 -3.54
N ALA A 286 11.56 -4.66 -2.37
CA ALA A 286 11.58 -5.79 -1.44
C ALA A 286 10.16 -6.01 -0.89
N PRO A 287 9.72 -7.26 -0.63
CA PRO A 287 8.43 -7.52 -0.02
C PRO A 287 8.25 -6.73 1.28
N PHE A 288 7.23 -5.89 1.35
CA PHE A 288 6.89 -5.12 2.55
C PHE A 288 6.15 -6.03 3.54
N LEU A 289 6.90 -6.96 4.13
CA LEU A 289 6.38 -8.06 4.91
C LEU A 289 6.27 -7.73 6.40
N SER A 290 5.13 -8.10 6.99
CA SER A 290 4.93 -8.22 8.43
C SER A 290 4.76 -9.69 8.81
N VAL A 291 5.35 -10.10 9.92
CA VAL A 291 5.28 -11.49 10.44
C VAL A 291 4.62 -11.47 11.80
N CYS A 292 3.49 -12.15 11.93
CA CYS A 292 2.77 -12.29 13.19
C CYS A 292 3.26 -13.53 13.96
N MET A 293 3.50 -13.32 15.24
CA MET A 293 3.92 -14.31 16.22
C MET A 293 2.82 -14.42 17.29
N TYR A 294 1.86 -15.32 17.08
CA TYR A 294 0.68 -15.48 17.92
C TYR A 294 0.50 -16.94 18.32
N LEU A 295 0.84 -17.31 19.57
CA LEU A 295 0.76 -18.69 20.06
C LEU A 295 -0.67 -19.20 20.18
N GLY A 296 -1.60 -18.34 20.63
CA GLY A 296 -3.01 -18.67 20.81
C GLY A 296 -3.78 -18.90 19.51
N GLU A 297 -3.14 -18.75 18.36
CA GLU A 297 -3.74 -19.05 17.05
C GLU A 297 -3.84 -20.56 16.79
N THR A 298 -3.04 -21.38 17.47
CA THR A 298 -3.08 -22.83 17.37
C THR A 298 -2.87 -23.48 18.74
N GLU A 299 -3.69 -24.46 19.07
CA GLU A 299 -3.45 -25.33 20.23
C GLU A 299 -2.59 -26.53 19.88
N GLU A 300 -2.74 -27.04 18.66
CA GLU A 300 -2.09 -28.27 18.22
C GLU A 300 -0.58 -28.14 17.98
N TYR A 301 -0.15 -26.98 17.44
CA TYR A 301 1.26 -26.76 17.00
C TYR A 301 1.97 -25.70 17.84
N LYS A 302 1.50 -25.46 19.06
CA LYS A 302 2.00 -24.36 19.91
C LYS A 302 3.50 -24.50 20.24
N ASP A 303 3.97 -25.70 20.50
CA ASP A 303 5.40 -25.95 20.78
C ASP A 303 6.28 -25.77 19.54
N GLU A 304 5.83 -26.25 18.40
CA GLU A 304 6.52 -26.05 17.13
C GLU A 304 6.56 -24.58 16.73
N LEU A 305 5.44 -23.86 16.95
CA LEU A 305 5.37 -22.41 16.72
C LEU A 305 6.33 -21.66 17.66
N ALA A 306 6.39 -22.03 18.92
CA ALA A 306 7.30 -21.44 19.90
C ALA A 306 8.78 -21.59 19.46
N MET A 307 9.17 -22.73 18.87
CA MET A 307 10.52 -22.94 18.34
C MET A 307 10.84 -21.98 17.19
N ILE A 308 9.87 -21.72 16.29
CA ILE A 308 10.05 -20.79 15.18
C ILE A 308 10.16 -19.35 15.71
N ILE A 309 9.27 -18.96 16.62
CA ILE A 309 9.27 -17.62 17.22
C ILE A 309 10.59 -17.34 17.92
N GLU A 310 11.06 -18.31 18.72
CA GLU A 310 12.33 -18.22 19.43
C GLU A 310 13.49 -17.96 18.46
N GLU A 311 13.55 -18.70 17.38
CA GLU A 311 14.64 -18.57 16.40
C GLU A 311 14.55 -17.25 15.61
N VAL A 312 13.34 -16.83 15.21
CA VAL A 312 13.13 -15.53 14.56
C VAL A 312 13.60 -14.37 15.43
N LEU A 313 13.29 -14.43 16.73
CA LEU A 313 13.74 -13.39 17.67
C LEU A 313 15.25 -13.41 17.88
N LYS A 314 15.87 -14.60 18.01
CA LYS A 314 17.34 -14.76 18.13
C LYS A 314 18.06 -14.16 16.94
N GLN A 315 17.67 -14.52 15.72
CA GLN A 315 18.29 -13.99 14.52
C GLN A 315 18.02 -12.51 14.33
N ARG A 316 16.86 -12.00 14.74
CA ARG A 316 16.60 -10.56 14.76
C ARG A 316 17.51 -9.82 15.73
N ILE A 317 17.76 -10.38 16.91
CA ILE A 317 18.72 -9.82 17.89
C ILE A 317 20.13 -9.74 17.29
N GLU A 318 20.57 -10.78 16.58
CA GLU A 318 21.86 -10.77 15.89
C GLU A 318 21.90 -9.70 14.79
N GLY A 319 20.88 -9.64 13.95
CA GLY A 319 20.77 -8.77 12.78
C GLY A 319 21.35 -9.41 11.52
N MET A 320 21.43 -8.62 10.46
CA MET A 320 22.00 -9.04 9.18
C MET A 320 23.23 -8.22 8.83
N LYS A 321 24.24 -8.85 8.22
CA LYS A 321 25.42 -8.13 7.74
C LYS A 321 25.09 -7.37 6.46
N ASN A 322 25.46 -6.09 6.45
CA ASN A 322 25.47 -5.29 5.24
C ASN A 322 26.72 -5.61 4.37
N GLU A 323 26.85 -4.93 3.23
CA GLU A 323 28.01 -5.08 2.32
C GLU A 323 29.38 -4.80 2.98
N LYS A 324 29.39 -4.01 4.06
CA LYS A 324 30.59 -3.66 4.83
C LYS A 324 30.87 -4.65 5.98
N GLY A 325 30.08 -5.74 6.08
CA GLY A 325 30.20 -6.74 7.13
C GLY A 325 29.69 -6.29 8.51
N VAL A 326 29.01 -5.15 8.59
CA VAL A 326 28.43 -4.62 9.83
C VAL A 326 27.04 -5.19 10.03
N TYR A 327 26.74 -5.65 11.24
CA TYR A 327 25.40 -6.13 11.59
C TYR A 327 24.43 -4.97 11.76
N ILE A 328 23.41 -4.95 10.92
CA ILE A 328 22.32 -3.96 10.91
C ILE A 328 20.98 -4.61 11.23
N THR A 329 20.00 -3.80 11.58
CA THR A 329 18.61 -4.23 11.67
C THR A 329 17.98 -4.17 10.27
N PRO A 330 17.55 -5.29 9.68
CA PRO A 330 16.86 -5.25 8.40
C PRO A 330 15.51 -4.58 8.54
N ALA A 331 15.09 -3.84 7.50
CA ALA A 331 13.79 -3.16 7.49
C ALA A 331 12.62 -4.16 7.52
N PHE A 332 12.81 -5.32 6.89
CA PHE A 332 11.81 -6.40 6.79
C PHE A 332 12.38 -7.75 7.21
N PRO A 333 11.49 -8.67 7.63
CA PRO A 333 10.08 -8.47 7.96
C PRO A 333 9.90 -7.60 9.21
N LYS A 334 8.80 -6.83 9.26
CA LYS A 334 8.34 -6.24 10.53
C LYS A 334 7.81 -7.36 11.41
N LEU A 335 8.14 -7.32 12.69
CA LEU A 335 7.74 -8.36 13.64
C LEU A 335 6.61 -7.86 14.54
N LEU A 336 5.57 -8.68 14.68
CA LEU A 336 4.42 -8.43 15.54
C LEU A 336 4.36 -9.58 16.57
N TYR A 337 4.39 -9.27 17.84
CA TYR A 337 4.33 -10.24 18.93
C TYR A 337 3.05 -10.06 19.73
N VAL A 338 2.24 -11.11 19.80
CA VAL A 338 0.98 -11.07 20.55
C VAL A 338 1.23 -11.45 22.01
N LEU A 339 0.83 -10.55 22.90
CA LEU A 339 0.87 -10.75 24.35
C LEU A 339 -0.39 -11.48 24.79
N GLU A 340 -0.21 -12.65 25.35
CA GLU A 340 -1.23 -13.61 25.78
C GLU A 340 -1.00 -14.04 27.22
N GLU A 341 -2.02 -14.56 27.90
CA GLU A 341 -1.91 -14.98 29.29
C GLU A 341 -0.76 -15.98 29.53
N GLU A 342 -0.56 -16.92 28.60
CA GLU A 342 0.49 -17.94 28.70
C GLU A 342 1.92 -17.41 28.54
N ASN A 343 2.08 -16.27 27.84
CA ASN A 343 3.41 -15.72 27.60
C ASN A 343 3.74 -14.46 28.39
N ILE A 344 2.74 -13.81 29.03
CA ILE A 344 2.98 -12.66 29.94
C ILE A 344 3.11 -13.09 31.40
N ASN A 345 2.62 -14.25 31.78
CA ASN A 345 2.74 -14.76 33.14
C ASN A 345 4.14 -15.34 33.36
N PRO A 346 4.92 -14.88 34.37
CA PRO A 346 6.25 -15.40 34.66
C PRO A 346 6.31 -16.91 34.96
N LYS A 347 5.19 -17.52 35.31
CA LYS A 347 5.07 -18.99 35.51
C LYS A 347 4.58 -19.70 34.25
N GLY A 348 4.24 -18.96 33.20
CA GLY A 348 3.77 -19.52 31.93
C GLY A 348 4.86 -20.24 31.18
N LYS A 349 4.51 -21.32 30.50
CA LYS A 349 5.44 -22.15 29.70
C LYS A 349 6.21 -21.33 28.67
N TYR A 350 5.60 -20.32 28.10
CA TYR A 350 6.15 -19.52 27.00
C TYR A 350 6.62 -18.10 27.41
N TYR A 351 6.69 -17.82 28.72
CA TYR A 351 7.18 -16.53 29.22
C TYR A 351 8.57 -16.16 28.74
N TYR A 352 9.45 -17.14 28.57
CA TYR A 352 10.81 -16.94 28.03
C TYR A 352 10.84 -16.29 26.64
N LEU A 353 9.77 -16.49 25.83
CA LEU A 353 9.64 -15.81 24.52
C LEU A 353 9.40 -14.31 24.69
N THR A 354 8.60 -13.92 25.69
CA THR A 354 8.39 -12.49 26.00
C THR A 354 9.66 -11.84 26.53
N GLU A 355 10.45 -12.54 27.37
CA GLU A 355 11.76 -12.05 27.77
C GLU A 355 12.69 -11.89 26.56
N LEU A 356 12.69 -12.84 25.64
CA LEU A 356 13.48 -12.78 24.43
C LEU A 356 13.02 -11.66 23.50
N ALA A 357 11.70 -11.46 23.35
CA ALA A 357 11.12 -10.35 22.60
C ALA A 357 11.52 -9.00 23.21
N ALA A 358 11.48 -8.86 24.54
CA ALA A 358 11.93 -7.65 25.23
C ALA A 358 13.43 -7.36 24.98
N ARG A 359 14.30 -8.40 25.02
CA ARG A 359 15.73 -8.24 24.65
C ARG A 359 15.88 -7.83 23.18
N CYS A 360 15.06 -8.37 22.29
CA CYS A 360 15.04 -7.98 20.88
C CYS A 360 14.67 -6.50 20.75
N THR A 361 13.63 -6.05 21.44
CA THR A 361 13.19 -4.65 21.44
C THR A 361 14.28 -3.72 21.96
N ALA A 362 14.93 -4.08 23.06
CA ALA A 362 16.00 -3.28 23.64
C ALA A 362 17.20 -3.07 22.67
N LYS A 363 17.47 -4.04 21.79
CA LYS A 363 18.58 -3.99 20.84
C LYS A 363 18.19 -3.50 19.45
N ARG A 364 16.96 -3.79 18.98
CA ARG A 364 16.53 -3.63 17.59
C ARG A 364 15.26 -2.81 17.41
N MET A 365 14.63 -2.38 18.49
CA MET A 365 13.37 -1.61 18.51
C MET A 365 12.19 -2.36 17.86
N VAL A 366 12.25 -3.68 17.82
CA VAL A 366 11.21 -4.60 17.33
C VAL A 366 11.19 -5.84 18.23
N PRO A 367 10.07 -6.58 18.35
CA PRO A 367 8.79 -6.48 17.66
C PRO A 367 7.89 -5.38 18.23
N ASP A 368 6.79 -5.11 17.49
CA ASP A 368 5.64 -4.41 18.06
C ASP A 368 4.76 -5.39 18.82
N TYR A 369 4.16 -4.92 19.90
CA TYR A 369 3.36 -5.74 20.80
C TYR A 369 1.87 -5.50 20.60
N ILE A 370 1.13 -6.59 20.49
CA ILE A 370 -0.33 -6.60 20.37
C ILE A 370 -0.91 -7.29 21.61
N SER A 371 -1.83 -6.63 22.29
CA SER A 371 -2.54 -7.26 23.42
C SER A 371 -3.71 -8.11 22.91
N GLU A 372 -3.65 -9.41 23.11
CA GLU A 372 -4.75 -10.31 22.80
C GLU A 372 -6.03 -9.90 23.51
N LYS A 373 -5.94 -9.58 24.81
CA LYS A 373 -7.07 -9.14 25.63
C LYS A 373 -7.77 -7.93 25.03
N VAL A 374 -7.02 -6.86 24.77
CA VAL A 374 -7.56 -5.61 24.19
C VAL A 374 -8.13 -5.86 22.80
N MET A 375 -7.49 -6.72 22.03
CA MET A 375 -7.99 -7.05 20.70
C MET A 375 -9.33 -7.80 20.78
N LYS A 376 -9.45 -8.79 21.65
CA LYS A 376 -10.70 -9.53 21.89
C LYS A 376 -11.83 -8.62 22.42
N GLU A 377 -11.52 -7.62 23.22
CA GLU A 377 -12.49 -6.60 23.68
C GLU A 377 -13.02 -5.73 22.53
N ASN A 378 -12.19 -5.42 21.54
CA ASN A 378 -12.54 -4.53 20.44
C ASN A 378 -13.04 -5.25 19.18
N LYS A 379 -12.63 -6.49 18.95
CA LYS A 379 -12.96 -7.27 17.75
C LYS A 379 -13.99 -8.34 18.08
N ILE A 380 -15.24 -7.88 18.22
CA ILE A 380 -16.38 -8.75 18.55
C ILE A 380 -17.06 -9.20 17.25
N ASN A 381 -17.19 -10.51 17.06
CA ASN A 381 -17.87 -11.12 15.91
C ASN A 381 -19.41 -11.06 16.05
N SER A 382 -20.13 -11.60 15.05
CA SER A 382 -21.61 -11.62 15.03
C SER A 382 -22.23 -12.48 16.14
N LEU A 383 -21.47 -13.38 16.75
CA LEU A 383 -21.91 -14.25 17.86
C LEU A 383 -21.62 -13.62 19.24
N GLY A 384 -21.06 -12.42 19.27
CA GLY A 384 -20.68 -11.74 20.52
C GLY A 384 -19.33 -12.20 21.11
N ASN A 385 -18.57 -13.03 20.38
CA ASN A 385 -17.27 -13.51 20.83
C ASN A 385 -16.15 -12.56 20.39
N GLY A 386 -15.20 -12.29 21.29
CA GLY A 386 -13.99 -11.54 20.97
C GLY A 386 -13.00 -12.40 20.21
N GLU A 387 -12.38 -11.82 19.18
CA GLU A 387 -11.41 -12.49 18.32
C GLU A 387 -10.07 -11.78 18.29
N CYS A 388 -8.99 -12.56 18.18
CA CYS A 388 -7.63 -12.06 17.94
C CYS A 388 -7.09 -12.73 16.70
N PHE A 389 -6.55 -11.93 15.77
CA PHE A 389 -6.04 -12.37 14.49
C PHE A 389 -4.96 -11.40 14.00
N PRO A 390 -4.08 -11.80 13.05
CA PRO A 390 -3.04 -10.92 12.52
C PRO A 390 -3.61 -9.69 11.81
N CYS A 391 -2.86 -8.59 11.86
CA CYS A 391 -3.17 -7.42 11.05
C CYS A 391 -2.91 -7.68 9.57
N MET A 392 -3.52 -6.87 8.73
CA MET A 392 -3.28 -6.84 7.30
C MET A 392 -2.25 -5.73 6.99
N GLY A 393 -1.17 -6.09 6.31
CA GLY A 393 -0.15 -5.14 5.87
C GLY A 393 0.41 -4.27 7.00
N CYS A 394 0.19 -2.96 6.91
CA CYS A 394 0.72 -1.97 7.84
C CYS A 394 -0.15 -1.75 9.08
N ARG A 395 -0.54 -2.81 9.80
CA ARG A 395 -1.31 -2.75 11.05
C ARG A 395 -2.80 -2.42 10.92
N SER A 396 -3.38 -2.68 9.77
CA SER A 396 -4.82 -2.62 9.61
C SER A 396 -5.45 -3.92 10.12
N PHE A 397 -6.13 -3.87 11.27
CA PHE A 397 -6.89 -5.00 11.78
C PHE A 397 -8.27 -5.00 11.15
N LEU A 398 -8.56 -6.01 10.35
CA LEU A 398 -9.84 -6.16 9.69
C LEU A 398 -10.99 -6.20 10.71
N THR A 399 -12.17 -5.79 10.27
CA THR A 399 -13.38 -5.99 11.06
C THR A 399 -13.73 -7.47 11.05
N PRO A 400 -14.09 -8.08 12.19
CA PRO A 400 -14.64 -9.42 12.21
C PRO A 400 -15.80 -9.54 11.25
N ASP A 401 -15.87 -10.66 10.53
CA ASP A 401 -16.95 -10.89 9.59
C ASP A 401 -18.27 -11.04 10.39
N ARG A 402 -19.12 -10.03 10.29
CA ARG A 402 -20.40 -9.97 11.03
C ARG A 402 -21.60 -10.41 10.21
N MET A 403 -21.38 -10.73 8.95
CA MET A 403 -22.46 -10.96 7.99
C MET A 403 -22.22 -12.24 7.18
N PHE A 404 -22.03 -13.35 7.87
CA PHE A 404 -21.77 -14.66 7.26
C PHE A 404 -22.77 -15.06 6.18
N ASN A 405 -23.99 -14.53 6.25
CA ASN A 405 -25.10 -14.93 5.40
C ASN A 405 -25.47 -13.88 4.34
N VAL A 406 -24.72 -12.78 4.23
CA VAL A 406 -25.07 -11.68 3.32
C VAL A 406 -24.16 -11.68 2.10
N GLY A 407 -24.76 -11.57 0.93
CA GLY A 407 -24.05 -11.50 -0.35
C GLY A 407 -23.48 -12.84 -0.82
N ASN A 408 -22.31 -12.78 -1.45
CA ASN A 408 -21.68 -13.96 -2.05
C ASN A 408 -20.66 -14.65 -1.12
N ILE A 409 -20.53 -14.23 0.14
CA ILE A 409 -19.57 -14.82 1.09
C ILE A 409 -19.83 -16.31 1.27
N SER A 410 -21.11 -16.71 1.45
CA SER A 410 -21.50 -18.13 1.56
C SER A 410 -21.20 -18.98 0.32
N LYS A 411 -20.91 -18.34 -0.82
CA LYS A 411 -20.52 -18.99 -2.07
C LYS A 411 -19.01 -18.98 -2.29
N ALA A 412 -18.25 -18.33 -1.40
CA ALA A 412 -16.80 -18.29 -1.50
C ALA A 412 -16.21 -19.70 -1.32
N LEU A 413 -15.19 -20.00 -2.10
CA LEU A 413 -14.41 -21.22 -1.91
C LEU A 413 -13.86 -21.23 -0.47
N ASN A 414 -13.93 -22.37 0.18
CA ASN A 414 -13.52 -22.56 1.59
C ASN A 414 -14.36 -21.80 2.64
N TYR A 415 -15.61 -21.42 2.27
CA TYR A 415 -16.53 -20.90 3.28
C TYR A 415 -16.87 -21.96 4.33
N VAL A 416 -16.74 -21.57 5.58
CA VAL A 416 -17.18 -22.39 6.73
C VAL A 416 -18.20 -21.58 7.49
N GLU A 417 -19.41 -22.14 7.67
CA GLU A 417 -20.48 -21.47 8.39
C GLU A 417 -20.08 -21.13 9.82
N ASN A 418 -20.42 -19.92 10.25
CA ASN A 418 -20.12 -19.39 11.59
C ASN A 418 -18.61 -19.27 11.92
N LYS A 419 -17.71 -19.39 10.95
CA LYS A 419 -16.29 -19.15 11.12
C LYS A 419 -15.86 -17.89 10.37
N GLY A 420 -15.32 -16.91 11.06
CA GLY A 420 -14.75 -15.69 10.45
C GLY A 420 -13.57 -16.04 9.54
N LYS A 421 -13.52 -15.41 8.37
CA LYS A 421 -12.41 -15.56 7.43
C LYS A 421 -11.54 -14.31 7.47
N TYR A 422 -10.30 -14.45 7.90
CA TYR A 422 -9.32 -13.36 7.96
C TYR A 422 -8.26 -13.50 6.89
N TYR A 423 -7.70 -14.70 6.70
CA TYR A 423 -6.67 -14.98 5.71
C TYR A 423 -7.20 -14.95 4.28
N GLY A 424 -6.39 -14.46 3.36
CA GLY A 424 -6.75 -14.26 1.97
C GLY A 424 -7.61 -13.01 1.73
N ARG A 425 -7.75 -12.13 2.75
CA ARG A 425 -8.40 -10.82 2.62
C ARG A 425 -7.39 -9.75 2.26
N PHE A 426 -7.86 -8.72 1.58
CA PHE A 426 -7.07 -7.58 1.13
C PHE A 426 -7.89 -6.30 1.17
N ASN A 427 -7.23 -5.14 1.11
CA ASN A 427 -7.87 -3.86 0.85
C ASN A 427 -7.51 -3.35 -0.56
N GLN A 428 -8.48 -2.77 -1.25
CA GLN A 428 -8.32 -2.31 -2.62
C GLN A 428 -7.49 -1.03 -2.69
N GLY A 429 -7.70 -0.09 -1.77
CA GLY A 429 -7.01 1.19 -1.74
C GLY A 429 -7.31 1.97 -0.48
N VAL A 430 -6.75 3.16 -0.38
CA VAL A 430 -6.85 4.06 0.78
C VAL A 430 -7.23 5.45 0.33
N VAL A 431 -8.13 6.09 1.07
CA VAL A 431 -8.45 7.52 0.96
C VAL A 431 -8.36 8.14 2.34
N THR A 432 -7.59 9.20 2.46
CA THR A 432 -7.46 9.97 3.72
C THR A 432 -8.35 11.21 3.66
N ILE A 433 -9.06 11.50 4.76
CA ILE A 433 -9.85 12.73 4.93
C ILE A 433 -9.01 13.72 5.73
N ASN A 434 -8.98 14.98 5.28
CA ASN A 434 -8.29 16.08 5.98
C ASN A 434 -9.15 16.58 7.15
N LEU A 435 -9.03 15.92 8.31
CA LEU A 435 -9.80 16.31 9.50
C LEU A 435 -9.52 17.75 9.99
N PRO A 436 -8.28 18.28 9.96
CA PRO A 436 -8.03 19.69 10.25
C PRO A 436 -8.85 20.64 9.38
N ASP A 437 -8.93 20.37 8.07
CA ASP A 437 -9.74 21.19 7.15
C ASP A 437 -11.23 21.11 7.48
N VAL A 438 -11.74 19.89 7.73
CA VAL A 438 -13.14 19.68 8.18
C VAL A 438 -13.45 20.47 9.46
N ALA A 439 -12.53 20.45 10.43
CA ALA A 439 -12.70 21.17 11.69
C ALA A 439 -12.70 22.70 11.49
N LEU A 440 -11.76 23.22 10.70
CA LEU A 440 -11.60 24.66 10.46
C LEU A 440 -12.76 25.23 9.61
N THR A 441 -13.21 24.49 8.61
CA THR A 441 -14.29 24.90 7.71
C THR A 441 -15.68 24.75 8.31
N SER A 442 -15.84 23.93 9.36
CA SER A 442 -17.12 23.75 10.07
C SER A 442 -17.68 25.05 10.69
N GLY A 443 -16.84 26.09 10.84
CA GLY A 443 -17.20 27.34 11.47
C GLY A 443 -17.53 27.27 12.96
N LYS A 444 -17.39 26.10 13.59
CA LYS A 444 -17.56 25.91 15.03
C LYS A 444 -16.24 26.16 15.73
N LEU A 445 -16.16 27.22 16.52
CA LEU A 445 -15.06 27.38 17.48
C LEU A 445 -15.12 26.19 18.45
N ILE A 446 -14.08 25.34 18.42
CA ILE A 446 -13.85 24.39 19.48
C ILE A 446 -13.32 25.23 20.66
N VAL A 447 -14.22 25.67 21.52
CA VAL A 447 -13.84 26.26 22.81
C VAL A 447 -13.34 25.10 23.66
N THR A 448 -12.04 24.88 23.68
CA THR A 448 -11.43 24.08 24.73
C THR A 448 -11.61 24.85 26.02
N THR A 449 -12.59 24.47 26.82
CA THR A 449 -12.60 24.85 28.25
C THR A 449 -11.36 24.27 28.90
N PRO A 450 -10.61 25.05 29.70
CA PRO A 450 -9.39 24.62 30.36
C PRO A 450 -9.61 23.48 31.35
#